data_fad789a62abe35880b186b1cc2370bff
#
_entry.id   fad789a62abe35880b186b1cc2370bff
#
_cell.length_a   1.000
_cell.length_b   1.000
_cell.length_c   1.000
_cell.angle_alpha   90.00
_cell.angle_beta   90.00
_cell.angle_gamma   90.00
#
_symmetry.space_group_name_H-M   'P 1'
#
loop_
_entity.id
_entity.type
_entity.pdbx_description
1 polymer ?
#
loop_
_entity_poly.entity_id
_entity_poly.type
_entity_poly.pdbx_seq_one_letter_code
_entity_poly.pdbx_strand_id
1 'polypeptide(L)'
;MISRSAGLVSMGGYLPAKEVPENKRDQLVKFLKNETLLYPEYIDAIEAHGHLPGRMETNYDGWESQPWYESWLESLPPKKRKDPFQGARERRRVPMDPVSVRKSVHPHPMLSSDAETLAGALAIFNGGIDKEKIDLVLCSSLVPDLHVPLNASLVQHKLGLKNAGAYNVDTCCSSFITMLEIAMTYVRAGIKKNVLIVGSALDSIINDKCSYFSVYIGDGAAAGIVTEVEDGYGYISSHSISQGNRHGAIIFQKRKPNLIVSTQQGPSFEQEFVTFDNRELCKEIAQHAPQDMAEAVNMALKKAGFGIKDIDFFLTHQPVPWTPHAWREAVGVPESRFYETFEKYGNMAVASVATNLLEAVEKGLIKEGDKVMLGSSGVGENHIALFQRIAPELIRSNRLSL
;
A
#
# COMPACT_ATOMS: atom_id res chain seq x y z
N MET A 1 23.68 -26.86 0.92
CA MET A 1 22.59 -26.24 1.72
C MET A 1 21.29 -26.64 1.06
N ILE A 2 20.36 -27.24 1.80
CA ILE A 2 19.01 -27.54 1.30
C ILE A 2 18.35 -26.18 1.12
N SER A 3 17.99 -25.84 -0.12
CA SER A 3 17.25 -24.60 -0.40
C SER A 3 15.82 -24.80 0.12
N ARG A 4 15.44 -24.11 1.18
CA ARG A 4 14.07 -24.09 1.69
C ARG A 4 13.19 -23.28 0.74
N SER A 5 11.95 -23.67 0.61
CA SER A 5 10.93 -22.83 -0.06
C SER A 5 10.35 -21.85 0.94
N ALA A 6 10.14 -20.60 0.53
CA ALA A 6 9.58 -19.56 1.38
C ALA A 6 8.47 -18.83 0.64
N GLY A 7 7.35 -18.60 1.30
CA GLY A 7 6.17 -17.99 0.71
C GLY A 7 5.39 -17.11 1.70
N LEU A 8 4.53 -16.30 1.14
CA LEU A 8 3.53 -15.55 1.88
C LEU A 8 2.40 -16.50 2.29
N VAL A 9 2.11 -16.58 3.58
CA VAL A 9 1.15 -17.55 4.13
C VAL A 9 -0.09 -16.92 4.72
N SER A 10 -0.05 -15.62 4.99
CA SER A 10 -1.18 -14.88 5.54
C SER A 10 -1.02 -13.40 5.25
N MET A 11 -2.13 -12.70 5.14
CA MET A 11 -2.19 -11.26 4.94
C MET A 11 -3.25 -10.61 5.82
N GLY A 12 -3.06 -9.31 6.08
CA GLY A 12 -4.02 -8.43 6.72
C GLY A 12 -3.92 -7.02 6.13
N GLY A 13 -5.04 -6.32 6.12
CA GLY A 13 -5.09 -4.95 5.59
C GLY A 13 -5.93 -4.04 6.47
N TYR A 14 -5.36 -2.94 6.89
CA TYR A 14 -6.13 -1.80 7.38
C TYR A 14 -6.56 -0.97 6.18
N LEU A 15 -7.81 -1.08 5.84
CA LEU A 15 -8.47 -0.30 4.79
C LEU A 15 -9.62 0.45 5.48
N PRO A 16 -9.62 1.78 5.51
CA PRO A 16 -10.63 2.56 6.21
C PRO A 16 -12.05 2.13 5.80
N ALA A 17 -12.92 1.98 6.78
CA ALA A 17 -14.30 1.54 6.62
C ALA A 17 -14.50 0.13 5.99
N LYS A 18 -13.44 -0.68 5.86
CA LYS A 18 -13.60 -2.08 5.40
C LYS A 18 -14.42 -2.87 6.43
N GLU A 19 -15.43 -3.58 5.94
CA GLU A 19 -16.26 -4.44 6.79
C GLU A 19 -15.46 -5.59 7.39
N VAL A 20 -15.76 -5.89 8.63
CA VAL A 20 -15.27 -7.08 9.35
C VAL A 20 -16.39 -8.10 9.35
N PRO A 21 -16.17 -9.30 8.80
CA PRO A 21 -17.20 -10.35 8.75
C PRO A 21 -17.77 -10.63 10.14
N GLU A 22 -19.10 -10.69 10.24
CA GLU A 22 -19.81 -10.82 11.52
C GLU A 22 -19.36 -12.06 12.30
N ASN A 23 -19.18 -13.17 11.62
CA ASN A 23 -18.72 -14.44 12.21
C ASN A 23 -17.30 -14.40 12.81
N LYS A 24 -16.52 -13.35 12.54
CA LYS A 24 -15.16 -13.17 13.05
C LYS A 24 -15.01 -11.98 13.97
N ARG A 25 -15.96 -11.07 14.01
CA ARG A 25 -15.87 -9.79 14.71
C ARG A 25 -15.51 -9.98 16.19
N ASP A 26 -16.25 -10.79 16.92
CA ASP A 26 -16.03 -11.00 18.34
C ASP A 26 -14.66 -11.60 18.64
N GLN A 27 -14.21 -12.55 17.81
CA GLN A 27 -12.90 -13.17 17.95
C GLN A 27 -11.78 -12.16 17.66
N LEU A 28 -11.94 -11.35 16.61
CA LEU A 28 -10.98 -10.31 16.24
C LEU A 28 -10.91 -9.23 17.34
N VAL A 29 -12.05 -8.73 17.82
CA VAL A 29 -12.09 -7.73 18.90
C VAL A 29 -11.40 -8.27 20.16
N LYS A 30 -11.71 -9.51 20.56
CA LYS A 30 -11.03 -10.17 21.68
C LYS A 30 -9.52 -10.29 21.45
N PHE A 31 -9.10 -10.67 20.25
CA PHE A 31 -7.69 -10.74 19.89
C PHE A 31 -7.02 -9.38 20.00
N LEU A 32 -7.59 -8.33 19.41
CA LEU A 32 -7.04 -6.98 19.44
C LEU A 32 -6.92 -6.44 20.88
N LYS A 33 -7.96 -6.63 21.72
CA LYS A 33 -7.96 -6.20 23.13
C LYS A 33 -6.86 -6.89 23.95
N ASN A 34 -6.56 -8.14 23.68
CA ASN A 34 -5.64 -8.93 24.50
C ASN A 34 -4.20 -8.93 23.97
N GLU A 35 -4.03 -8.79 22.66
CA GLU A 35 -2.77 -9.11 21.97
C GLU A 35 -2.08 -7.89 21.37
N THR A 36 -2.70 -6.69 21.44
CA THR A 36 -2.14 -5.46 20.90
C THR A 36 -2.20 -4.29 21.89
N LEU A 37 -1.39 -3.27 21.64
CA LEU A 37 -1.44 -1.99 22.37
C LEU A 37 -2.11 -0.89 21.51
N LEU A 38 -3.11 -1.26 20.73
CA LEU A 38 -3.96 -0.29 20.05
C LEU A 38 -4.84 0.48 21.04
N TYR A 39 -5.17 1.72 20.72
CA TYR A 39 -6.10 2.50 21.50
C TYR A 39 -7.46 1.80 21.58
N PRO A 40 -8.07 1.68 22.78
CA PRO A 40 -9.37 1.03 22.95
C PRO A 40 -10.45 1.57 22.03
N GLU A 41 -10.45 2.87 21.74
CA GLU A 41 -11.41 3.54 20.88
C GLU A 41 -11.45 2.99 19.44
N TYR A 42 -10.31 2.54 18.92
CA TYR A 42 -10.29 1.90 17.59
C TYR A 42 -10.94 0.52 17.63
N ILE A 43 -10.72 -0.22 18.70
CA ILE A 43 -11.28 -1.57 18.88
C ILE A 43 -12.77 -1.49 19.16
N ASP A 44 -13.19 -0.55 20.02
CA ASP A 44 -14.60 -0.31 20.33
C ASP A 44 -15.38 0.16 19.09
N ALA A 45 -14.76 0.91 18.18
CA ALA A 45 -15.35 1.27 16.90
C ALA A 45 -15.61 0.04 16.02
N ILE A 46 -14.69 -0.94 16.00
CA ILE A 46 -14.88 -2.20 15.26
C ILE A 46 -16.04 -3.00 15.89
N GLU A 47 -16.07 -3.09 17.22
CA GLU A 47 -17.11 -3.80 17.98
C GLU A 47 -18.49 -3.19 17.71
N ALA A 48 -18.60 -1.85 17.77
CA ALA A 48 -19.87 -1.13 17.63
C ALA A 48 -20.40 -1.09 16.19
N HIS A 49 -19.53 -0.93 15.22
CA HIS A 49 -19.93 -0.64 13.83
C HIS A 49 -19.67 -1.77 12.84
N GLY A 50 -18.88 -2.78 13.22
CA GLY A 50 -18.58 -3.92 12.35
C GLY A 50 -17.67 -3.62 11.16
N HIS A 51 -16.95 -2.50 11.19
CA HIS A 51 -15.97 -2.16 10.17
C HIS A 51 -14.72 -1.53 10.81
N LEU A 52 -13.62 -1.55 10.07
CA LEU A 52 -12.37 -0.91 10.50
C LEU A 52 -12.56 0.61 10.63
N PRO A 53 -11.83 1.27 11.55
CA PRO A 53 -11.89 2.71 11.73
C PRO A 53 -11.65 3.46 10.41
N GLY A 54 -12.34 4.57 10.21
CA GLY A 54 -12.22 5.38 9.02
C GLY A 54 -13.51 5.49 8.24
N ARG A 55 -13.45 6.20 7.12
CA ARG A 55 -14.58 6.37 6.20
C ARG A 55 -14.12 6.46 4.76
N MET A 56 -15.03 6.18 3.85
CA MET A 56 -14.86 6.43 2.42
C MET A 56 -15.40 7.82 2.11
N GLU A 57 -14.61 8.64 1.45
CA GLU A 57 -15.06 9.95 0.93
C GLU A 57 -14.26 10.35 -0.30
N THR A 58 -14.77 11.26 -1.11
CA THR A 58 -14.00 11.87 -2.19
C THR A 58 -13.07 12.94 -1.61
N ASN A 59 -11.94 13.18 -2.26
CA ASN A 59 -11.02 14.26 -1.86
C ASN A 59 -11.56 15.66 -2.14
N TYR A 60 -12.74 15.77 -2.72
CA TYR A 60 -13.43 17.06 -3.01
C TYR A 60 -14.58 17.35 -2.07
N ASP A 61 -14.99 16.39 -1.24
CA ASP A 61 -16.17 16.56 -0.40
C ASP A 61 -16.03 17.75 0.53
N GLY A 62 -17.05 18.59 0.52
CA GLY A 62 -17.14 19.79 1.36
C GLY A 62 -16.25 20.96 0.95
N TRP A 63 -15.63 20.95 -0.22
CA TRP A 63 -14.83 22.10 -0.68
C TRP A 63 -15.70 23.33 -0.95
N GLU A 64 -16.89 23.14 -1.55
CA GLU A 64 -17.84 24.23 -1.84
C GLU A 64 -18.34 24.94 -0.57
N SER A 65 -18.32 24.26 0.55
CA SER A 65 -18.72 24.84 1.85
C SER A 65 -17.57 25.57 2.56
N GLN A 66 -16.35 25.54 2.02
CA GLN A 66 -15.22 26.19 2.64
C GLN A 66 -15.21 27.70 2.33
N PRO A 67 -14.90 28.56 3.33
CA PRO A 67 -14.92 30.01 3.14
C PRO A 67 -14.01 30.55 2.03
N TRP A 68 -12.97 29.78 1.68
CA TRP A 68 -11.98 30.11 0.64
C TRP A 68 -12.39 29.69 -0.77
N TYR A 69 -13.40 28.83 -0.91
CA TYR A 69 -13.70 28.17 -2.19
C TYR A 69 -14.11 29.14 -3.30
N GLU A 70 -15.03 30.06 -3.01
CA GLU A 70 -15.50 31.03 -4.00
C GLU A 70 -14.37 31.95 -4.49
N SER A 71 -13.58 32.49 -3.57
CA SER A 71 -12.44 33.34 -3.92
C SER A 71 -11.37 32.59 -4.73
N TRP A 72 -11.14 31.34 -4.38
CA TRP A 72 -10.27 30.46 -5.19
C TRP A 72 -10.84 30.22 -6.59
N LEU A 73 -12.14 29.91 -6.68
CA LEU A 73 -12.82 29.69 -7.95
C LEU A 73 -12.72 30.92 -8.85
N GLU A 74 -12.92 32.15 -8.30
CA GLU A 74 -12.76 33.39 -9.01
C GLU A 74 -11.33 33.65 -9.51
N SER A 75 -10.34 33.19 -8.80
CA SER A 75 -8.93 33.31 -9.19
C SER A 75 -8.56 32.43 -10.40
N LEU A 76 -9.37 31.43 -10.73
CA LEU A 76 -9.12 30.55 -11.86
C LEU A 76 -9.45 31.22 -13.21
N PRO A 77 -8.76 30.82 -14.28
CA PRO A 77 -9.14 31.20 -15.64
C PRO A 77 -10.62 30.86 -15.92
N PRO A 78 -11.36 31.72 -16.64
CA PRO A 78 -12.81 31.54 -16.85
C PRO A 78 -13.25 30.16 -17.35
N LYS A 79 -12.41 29.51 -18.18
CA LYS A 79 -12.68 28.16 -18.68
C LYS A 79 -12.62 27.07 -17.58
N LYS A 80 -11.87 27.33 -16.50
CA LYS A 80 -11.75 26.39 -15.38
C LYS A 80 -12.77 26.61 -14.27
N ARG A 81 -13.47 27.76 -14.27
CA ARG A 81 -14.45 28.07 -13.21
C ARG A 81 -15.70 27.20 -13.26
N LYS A 82 -16.06 26.68 -14.45
CA LYS A 82 -17.24 25.81 -14.60
C LYS A 82 -17.05 24.45 -13.96
N ASP A 83 -15.86 23.90 -14.05
CA ASP A 83 -15.44 22.67 -13.38
C ASP A 83 -13.94 22.73 -13.13
N PRO A 84 -13.51 23.24 -11.95
CA PRO A 84 -12.10 23.37 -11.62
C PRO A 84 -11.37 22.05 -11.59
N PHE A 85 -12.09 20.93 -11.44
CA PHE A 85 -11.54 19.57 -11.38
C PHE A 85 -11.71 18.78 -12.67
N GLN A 86 -12.30 19.38 -13.73
CA GLN A 86 -12.56 18.71 -15.00
C GLN A 86 -11.32 17.97 -15.53
N GLY A 87 -10.16 18.62 -15.56
CA GLY A 87 -8.95 18.01 -16.05
C GLY A 87 -8.42 16.85 -15.16
N ALA A 88 -8.77 16.83 -13.90
CA ALA A 88 -8.49 15.69 -13.02
C ALA A 88 -9.47 14.54 -13.27
N ARG A 89 -10.76 14.85 -13.48
CA ARG A 89 -11.79 13.86 -13.81
C ARG A 89 -11.59 13.26 -15.19
N GLU A 90 -11.27 14.06 -16.20
CA GLU A 90 -11.02 13.59 -17.57
C GLU A 90 -9.80 12.69 -17.70
N ARG A 91 -8.77 12.91 -16.86
CA ARG A 91 -7.60 12.03 -16.80
C ARG A 91 -7.88 10.68 -16.13
N ARG A 92 -8.98 10.57 -15.42
CA ARG A 92 -9.47 9.30 -14.92
C ARG A 92 -10.17 8.59 -16.06
N ARG A 93 -9.60 7.54 -16.57
CA ARG A 93 -10.26 6.65 -17.53
C ARG A 93 -11.44 5.89 -16.92
N VAL A 94 -11.56 5.93 -15.61
CA VAL A 94 -12.60 5.27 -14.83
C VAL A 94 -13.17 6.29 -13.84
N PRO A 95 -14.49 6.43 -13.69
CA PRO A 95 -15.08 7.28 -12.67
C PRO A 95 -14.57 6.84 -11.30
N MET A 96 -13.90 7.72 -10.61
CA MET A 96 -13.48 7.45 -9.25
C MET A 96 -14.51 8.01 -8.28
N ASP A 97 -15.18 7.12 -7.68
CA ASP A 97 -15.95 7.36 -6.48
C ASP A 97 -15.04 7.35 -5.24
N PRO A 98 -15.57 7.43 -4.07
CA PRO A 98 -14.85 7.69 -2.84
C PRO A 98 -13.52 6.99 -2.73
N VAL A 99 -12.51 7.73 -2.33
CA VAL A 99 -11.21 7.22 -1.96
C VAL A 99 -11.18 7.06 -0.46
N SER A 100 -10.53 6.03 0.04
CA SER A 100 -10.32 5.87 1.48
C SER A 100 -9.55 7.04 2.02
N VAL A 101 -10.10 7.73 3.01
CA VAL A 101 -9.38 8.74 3.77
C VAL A 101 -9.37 8.40 5.23
N ARG A 102 -8.24 8.66 5.85
CA ARG A 102 -8.10 8.46 7.27
C ARG A 102 -8.97 9.44 8.05
N LYS A 103 -9.79 8.91 8.94
CA LYS A 103 -10.45 9.70 9.98
C LYS A 103 -10.08 9.15 11.33
N SER A 104 -9.59 10.04 12.15
CA SER A 104 -9.45 9.74 13.56
C SER A 104 -10.81 9.52 14.18
N VAL A 105 -10.92 8.40 14.87
CA VAL A 105 -11.97 8.23 15.86
C VAL A 105 -11.45 8.92 17.09
N HIS A 106 -11.83 10.00 17.54
CA HIS A 106 -11.26 10.77 18.63
C HIS A 106 -10.99 9.95 19.91
N PRO A 107 -10.28 10.47 20.87
CA PRO A 107 -9.50 11.72 20.82
C PRO A 107 -8.14 11.57 20.14
N HIS A 108 -7.78 10.37 19.74
CA HIS A 108 -6.48 10.06 19.18
C HIS A 108 -6.56 9.94 17.67
N PRO A 109 -5.90 10.83 16.90
CA PRO A 109 -5.78 10.65 15.46
C PRO A 109 -4.99 9.38 15.18
N MET A 110 -5.45 8.56 14.22
CA MET A 110 -4.75 7.36 13.80
C MET A 110 -3.40 7.74 13.19
N LEU A 111 -2.34 7.18 13.75
CA LEU A 111 -0.99 7.30 13.24
C LEU A 111 -0.65 6.12 12.33
N SER A 112 0.41 6.26 11.55
CA SER A 112 0.89 5.18 10.68
C SER A 112 1.20 3.91 11.47
N SER A 113 1.82 4.03 12.65
CA SER A 113 2.09 2.88 13.51
C SER A 113 0.83 2.17 14.02
N ASP A 114 -0.30 2.87 14.18
CA ASP A 114 -1.58 2.24 14.56
C ASP A 114 -2.17 1.45 13.38
N ALA A 115 -2.15 2.04 12.19
CA ALA A 115 -2.58 1.38 10.96
C ALA A 115 -1.74 0.13 10.65
N GLU A 116 -0.43 0.24 10.82
CA GLU A 116 0.54 -0.85 10.67
C GLU A 116 0.30 -1.96 11.70
N THR A 117 0.06 -1.58 12.95
CA THR A 117 -0.27 -2.52 14.03
C THR A 117 -1.56 -3.26 13.73
N LEU A 118 -2.59 -2.56 13.27
CA LEU A 118 -3.87 -3.18 12.93
C LEU A 118 -3.74 -4.12 11.72
N ALA A 119 -3.02 -3.72 10.67
CA ALA A 119 -2.76 -4.59 9.52
C ALA A 119 -1.94 -5.83 9.92
N GLY A 120 -0.88 -5.65 10.73
CA GLY A 120 -0.08 -6.75 11.27
C GLY A 120 -0.88 -7.70 12.15
N ALA A 121 -1.72 -7.16 13.03
CA ALA A 121 -2.61 -7.94 13.89
C ALA A 121 -3.60 -8.78 13.06
N LEU A 122 -4.17 -8.21 12.00
CA LEU A 122 -5.04 -8.93 11.06
C LEU A 122 -4.29 -10.06 10.33
N ALA A 123 -3.04 -9.84 9.92
CA ALA A 123 -2.23 -10.89 9.29
C ALA A 123 -1.95 -12.05 10.26
N ILE A 124 -1.61 -11.73 11.52
CA ILE A 124 -1.39 -12.74 12.59
C ILE A 124 -2.69 -13.50 12.88
N PHE A 125 -3.79 -12.79 13.05
CA PHE A 125 -5.10 -13.35 13.34
C PHE A 125 -5.60 -14.27 12.21
N ASN A 126 -5.55 -13.81 10.97
CA ASN A 126 -5.98 -14.57 9.80
C ASN A 126 -5.15 -15.85 9.60
N GLY A 127 -3.85 -15.76 9.83
CA GLY A 127 -2.93 -16.91 9.72
C GLY A 127 -2.99 -17.89 10.88
N GLY A 128 -3.63 -17.53 11.99
CA GLY A 128 -3.55 -18.30 13.24
C GLY A 128 -2.12 -18.48 13.73
N ILE A 129 -1.25 -17.51 13.44
CA ILE A 129 0.17 -17.59 13.74
C ILE A 129 0.40 -17.25 15.22
N ASP A 130 1.17 -18.10 15.89
CA ASP A 130 1.68 -17.81 17.24
C ASP A 130 2.67 -16.64 17.17
N LYS A 131 2.29 -15.51 17.73
CA LYS A 131 3.11 -14.28 17.67
C LYS A 131 4.49 -14.43 18.32
N GLU A 132 4.64 -15.35 19.28
CA GLU A 132 5.94 -15.62 19.90
C GLU A 132 6.92 -16.29 18.93
N LYS A 133 6.44 -16.83 17.80
CA LYS A 133 7.26 -17.42 16.75
C LYS A 133 7.72 -16.42 15.69
N ILE A 134 7.16 -15.21 15.67
CA ILE A 134 7.61 -14.15 14.75
C ILE A 134 8.97 -13.66 15.25
N ASP A 135 9.98 -13.73 14.40
CA ASP A 135 11.37 -13.45 14.74
C ASP A 135 11.97 -12.24 13.99
N LEU A 136 11.16 -11.61 13.11
CA LEU A 136 11.51 -10.35 12.46
C LEU A 136 10.25 -9.58 12.03
N VAL A 137 10.30 -8.27 12.22
CA VAL A 137 9.37 -7.30 11.61
C VAL A 137 10.14 -6.46 10.60
N LEU A 138 9.66 -6.41 9.36
CA LEU A 138 10.09 -5.44 8.36
C LEU A 138 8.96 -4.43 8.18
N CYS A 139 9.27 -3.14 8.30
CA CYS A 139 8.27 -2.08 8.24
C CYS A 139 8.68 -0.98 7.27
N SER A 140 7.70 -0.43 6.57
CA SER A 140 7.85 0.74 5.70
C SER A 140 6.67 1.67 5.88
N SER A 141 6.93 2.89 6.34
CA SER A 141 5.92 3.92 6.54
C SER A 141 6.21 5.08 5.61
N LEU A 142 5.30 5.38 4.69
CA LEU A 142 5.49 6.56 3.83
C LEU A 142 5.42 7.86 4.64
N VAL A 143 4.55 7.88 5.65
CA VAL A 143 4.43 8.98 6.62
C VAL A 143 4.66 8.42 8.01
N PRO A 144 5.92 8.24 8.43
CA PRO A 144 6.20 7.68 9.75
C PRO A 144 5.75 8.62 10.87
N ASP A 145 5.50 8.07 12.05
CA ASP A 145 5.11 8.85 13.24
C ASP A 145 6.20 9.85 13.63
N LEU A 146 7.45 9.43 13.47
CA LEU A 146 8.66 10.22 13.73
C LEU A 146 9.67 9.98 12.61
N HIS A 147 10.50 10.96 12.33
CA HIS A 147 11.63 10.78 11.40
C HIS A 147 12.75 9.90 12.01
N VAL A 148 12.91 9.92 13.32
CA VAL A 148 13.88 9.10 14.09
C VAL A 148 13.35 8.94 15.52
N PRO A 149 13.18 7.71 16.02
CA PRO A 149 13.23 6.43 15.30
C PRO A 149 12.03 6.25 14.37
N LEU A 150 12.17 5.43 13.32
CA LEU A 150 11.06 5.04 12.45
C LEU A 150 10.20 3.93 13.10
N ASN A 151 9.09 3.58 12.49
CA ASN A 151 8.00 2.83 13.12
C ASN A 151 8.27 1.35 13.44
N ALA A 152 9.25 0.67 12.81
CA ALA A 152 9.40 -0.79 12.93
C ALA A 152 9.44 -1.31 14.38
N SER A 153 10.24 -0.67 15.25
CA SER A 153 10.33 -1.06 16.66
C SER A 153 9.06 -0.74 17.45
N LEU A 154 8.36 0.33 17.08
CA LEU A 154 7.10 0.70 17.71
C LEU A 154 5.98 -0.29 17.33
N VAL A 155 5.90 -0.68 16.06
CA VAL A 155 4.96 -1.71 15.58
C VAL A 155 5.24 -3.06 16.25
N GLN A 156 6.52 -3.45 16.34
CA GLN A 156 6.94 -4.66 17.05
C GLN A 156 6.44 -4.64 18.51
N HIS A 157 6.60 -3.49 19.19
CA HIS A 157 6.15 -3.29 20.56
C HIS A 157 4.61 -3.34 20.69
N LYS A 158 3.90 -2.57 19.82
CA LYS A 158 2.42 -2.52 19.84
C LYS A 158 1.77 -3.88 19.56
N LEU A 159 2.42 -4.75 18.77
CA LEU A 159 1.99 -6.13 18.52
C LEU A 159 2.44 -7.11 19.60
N GLY A 160 3.26 -6.70 20.55
CA GLY A 160 3.79 -7.56 21.60
C GLY A 160 4.73 -8.66 21.10
N LEU A 161 5.46 -8.45 20.00
CA LEU A 161 6.33 -9.45 19.36
C LEU A 161 7.71 -9.50 20.03
N LYS A 162 7.76 -10.01 21.25
CA LYS A 162 8.94 -9.94 22.14
C LYS A 162 10.19 -10.60 21.57
N ASN A 163 10.04 -11.60 20.70
CA ASN A 163 11.14 -12.38 20.12
C ASN A 163 11.60 -11.83 18.78
N ALA A 164 10.95 -10.81 18.23
CA ALA A 164 11.23 -10.28 16.91
C ALA A 164 12.25 -9.13 16.94
N GLY A 165 13.24 -9.18 16.05
CA GLY A 165 13.96 -7.99 15.61
C GLY A 165 13.05 -7.10 14.77
N ALA A 166 13.41 -5.81 14.59
CA ALA A 166 12.60 -4.88 13.82
C ALA A 166 13.47 -3.96 12.96
N TYR A 167 13.25 -3.99 11.63
CA TYR A 167 14.00 -3.18 10.66
C TYR A 167 13.06 -2.34 9.82
N ASN A 168 13.46 -1.11 9.55
CA ASN A 168 12.80 -0.28 8.54
C ASN A 168 13.46 -0.51 7.18
N VAL A 169 12.63 -0.65 6.15
CA VAL A 169 13.05 -0.83 4.76
C VAL A 169 12.29 0.18 3.92
N ASP A 170 13.00 1.00 3.16
CA ASP A 170 12.38 2.03 2.35
C ASP A 170 12.88 2.00 0.89
N THR A 171 11.96 1.78 -0.01
CA THR A 171 12.02 2.02 -1.45
C THR A 171 10.71 2.68 -1.91
N CYS A 172 10.13 3.50 -1.03
CA CYS A 172 8.86 4.19 -1.23
C CYS A 172 7.72 3.20 -1.60
N CYS A 173 6.96 3.47 -2.65
CA CYS A 173 5.82 2.64 -3.08
C CYS A 173 6.19 1.17 -3.41
N SER A 174 7.45 0.88 -3.69
CA SER A 174 7.94 -0.47 -3.96
C SER A 174 8.37 -1.26 -2.71
N SER A 175 8.34 -0.63 -1.53
CA SER A 175 8.84 -1.20 -0.28
C SER A 175 8.18 -2.53 0.11
N PHE A 176 6.89 -2.73 -0.17
CA PHE A 176 6.23 -3.99 0.18
C PHE A 176 6.86 -5.19 -0.56
N ILE A 177 7.11 -5.04 -1.87
CA ILE A 177 7.76 -6.11 -2.66
C ILE A 177 9.22 -6.28 -2.23
N THR A 178 9.92 -5.19 -1.94
CA THR A 178 11.30 -5.24 -1.42
C THR A 178 11.37 -5.97 -0.08
N MET A 179 10.47 -5.67 0.86
CA MET A 179 10.36 -6.40 2.14
C MET A 179 10.02 -7.87 1.93
N LEU A 180 9.13 -8.17 0.97
CA LEU A 180 8.76 -9.53 0.62
C LEU A 180 9.97 -10.33 0.08
N GLU A 181 10.77 -9.73 -0.81
CA GLU A 181 12.01 -10.32 -1.32
C GLU A 181 13.02 -10.60 -0.19
N ILE A 182 13.24 -9.63 0.69
CA ILE A 182 14.13 -9.78 1.86
C ILE A 182 13.63 -10.89 2.78
N ALA A 183 12.35 -10.89 3.13
CA ALA A 183 11.74 -11.89 4.01
C ALA A 183 11.87 -13.30 3.43
N MET A 184 11.50 -13.49 2.16
CA MET A 184 11.63 -14.78 1.48
C MET A 184 13.08 -15.24 1.40
N THR A 185 14.01 -14.32 1.15
CA THR A 185 15.45 -14.63 1.12
C THR A 185 15.95 -15.06 2.50
N TYR A 186 15.56 -14.38 3.57
CA TYR A 186 15.99 -14.74 4.93
C TYR A 186 15.42 -16.08 5.39
N VAL A 187 14.17 -16.38 5.05
CA VAL A 187 13.56 -17.68 5.36
C VAL A 187 14.23 -18.80 4.57
N ARG A 188 14.46 -18.59 3.27
CA ARG A 188 15.17 -19.57 2.42
C ARG A 188 16.59 -19.87 2.89
N ALA A 189 17.27 -18.84 3.36
CA ALA A 189 18.63 -18.97 3.91
C ALA A 189 18.65 -19.56 5.34
N GLY A 190 17.49 -19.72 5.98
CA GLY A 190 17.39 -20.20 7.37
C GLY A 190 17.84 -19.18 8.41
N ILE A 191 17.98 -17.89 8.03
CA ILE A 191 18.36 -16.78 8.91
C ILE A 191 17.18 -16.42 9.83
N LYS A 192 15.98 -16.46 9.27
CA LYS A 192 14.70 -16.20 9.94
C LYS A 192 13.71 -17.32 9.62
N LYS A 193 12.68 -17.46 10.48
CA LYS A 193 11.64 -18.48 10.30
C LYS A 193 10.29 -17.88 9.95
N ASN A 194 9.88 -16.84 10.67
CA ASN A 194 8.59 -16.17 10.48
C ASN A 194 8.81 -14.66 10.48
N VAL A 195 8.61 -14.06 9.32
CA VAL A 195 8.84 -12.63 9.12
C VAL A 195 7.51 -11.95 8.87
N LEU A 196 7.18 -10.98 9.72
CA LEU A 196 6.08 -10.05 9.47
C LEU A 196 6.61 -8.90 8.61
N ILE A 197 5.99 -8.68 7.47
CA ILE A 197 6.21 -7.48 6.66
C ILE A 197 4.98 -6.60 6.76
N VAL A 198 5.16 -5.27 6.90
CA VAL A 198 4.04 -4.33 6.98
C VAL A 198 4.41 -2.99 6.38
N GLY A 199 3.49 -2.42 5.63
CA GLY A 199 3.66 -1.09 5.07
C GLY A 199 2.40 -0.25 5.12
N SER A 200 2.56 1.05 5.35
CA SER A 200 1.45 2.00 5.42
C SER A 200 1.68 3.23 4.57
N ALA A 201 0.58 3.79 4.10
CA ALA A 201 0.49 5.11 3.52
C ALA A 201 -0.75 5.79 4.11
N LEU A 202 -0.53 6.84 4.90
CA LEU A 202 -1.58 7.72 5.40
C LEU A 202 -1.37 9.10 4.79
N ASP A 203 -1.32 9.13 3.46
CA ASP A 203 -0.87 10.26 2.66
C ASP A 203 -1.85 11.44 2.68
N SER A 204 -3.10 11.21 3.08
CA SER A 204 -4.09 12.28 3.23
C SER A 204 -3.64 13.38 4.21
N ILE A 205 -2.71 13.06 5.12
CA ILE A 205 -2.16 14.03 6.09
C ILE A 205 -1.25 15.05 5.41
N ILE A 206 -0.46 14.60 4.42
CA ILE A 206 0.57 15.39 3.75
C ILE A 206 0.18 15.78 2.32
N ASN A 207 -1.03 15.43 1.93
CA ASN A 207 -1.51 15.71 0.59
C ASN A 207 -1.97 17.17 0.47
N ASP A 208 -1.32 17.94 -0.41
CA ASP A 208 -1.82 19.27 -0.78
C ASP A 208 -3.12 19.14 -1.58
N LYS A 209 -4.23 19.37 -0.94
CA LYS A 209 -5.58 19.25 -1.54
C LYS A 209 -5.78 20.08 -2.80
N CYS A 210 -4.99 21.12 -3.01
CA CYS A 210 -4.98 21.92 -4.23
C CYS A 210 -4.15 21.31 -5.36
N SER A 211 -3.39 20.25 -5.09
CA SER A 211 -2.67 19.50 -6.12
C SER A 211 -3.63 18.65 -6.94
N TYR A 212 -3.43 18.60 -8.26
CA TYR A 212 -4.18 17.70 -9.13
C TYR A 212 -4.03 16.21 -8.76
N PHE A 213 -2.95 15.88 -8.04
CA PHE A 213 -2.64 14.53 -7.59
C PHE A 213 -3.46 14.12 -6.36
N SER A 214 -3.96 15.10 -5.61
CA SER A 214 -4.70 14.89 -4.37
C SER A 214 -5.88 13.93 -4.51
N VAL A 215 -6.52 13.95 -5.68
CA VAL A 215 -7.70 13.12 -5.97
C VAL A 215 -7.39 11.63 -6.11
N TYR A 216 -6.13 11.27 -6.21
CA TYR A 216 -5.67 9.89 -6.41
C TYR A 216 -5.22 9.23 -5.12
N ILE A 217 -5.01 10.02 -4.07
CA ILE A 217 -4.46 9.54 -2.79
C ILE A 217 -5.52 8.85 -1.95
N GLY A 218 -5.15 7.71 -1.41
CA GLY A 218 -5.92 6.97 -0.41
C GLY A 218 -5.05 6.58 0.77
N ASP A 219 -5.67 6.31 1.92
CA ASP A 219 -5.01 5.86 3.13
C ASP A 219 -5.19 4.35 3.33
N GLY A 220 -4.15 3.69 3.80
CA GLY A 220 -4.22 2.28 4.15
C GLY A 220 -2.90 1.70 4.63
N ALA A 221 -2.98 0.51 5.17
CA ALA A 221 -1.83 -0.31 5.51
C ALA A 221 -2.08 -1.77 5.13
N ALA A 222 -1.04 -2.48 4.75
CA ALA A 222 -1.11 -3.89 4.46
C ALA A 222 0.07 -4.64 5.07
N ALA A 223 -0.18 -5.86 5.51
CA ALA A 223 0.80 -6.72 6.12
C ALA A 223 0.74 -8.13 5.56
N GLY A 224 1.84 -8.86 5.68
CA GLY A 224 1.91 -10.27 5.34
C GLY A 224 2.90 -11.02 6.20
N ILE A 225 2.68 -12.30 6.37
CA ILE A 225 3.60 -13.20 7.08
C ILE A 225 4.25 -14.13 6.08
N VAL A 226 5.58 -14.14 6.10
CA VAL A 226 6.42 -15.01 5.28
C VAL A 226 7.03 -16.09 6.17
N THR A 227 6.89 -17.33 5.74
CA THR A 227 7.50 -18.49 6.41
C THR A 227 7.93 -19.55 5.40
N GLU A 228 8.50 -20.66 5.90
CA GLU A 228 8.77 -21.83 5.10
C GLU A 228 7.45 -22.44 4.59
N VAL A 229 7.41 -22.80 3.32
CA VAL A 229 6.28 -23.45 2.65
C VAL A 229 6.74 -24.74 1.97
N GLU A 230 5.79 -25.58 1.56
CA GLU A 230 6.06 -26.79 0.82
C GLU A 230 6.87 -26.50 -0.47
N ASP A 231 7.75 -27.43 -0.82
CA ASP A 231 8.58 -27.31 -2.02
C ASP A 231 7.74 -27.13 -3.28
N GLY A 232 8.17 -26.19 -4.10
CA GLY A 232 7.47 -25.79 -5.32
C GLY A 232 6.52 -24.59 -5.16
N TYR A 233 6.24 -24.16 -3.93
CA TYR A 233 5.49 -22.93 -3.63
C TYR A 233 6.41 -21.77 -3.22
N GLY A 234 5.83 -20.58 -3.14
CA GLY A 234 6.50 -19.37 -2.68
C GLY A 234 7.37 -18.71 -3.75
N TYR A 235 8.51 -18.20 -3.33
CA TYR A 235 9.42 -17.41 -4.17
C TYR A 235 9.94 -18.18 -5.38
N ILE A 236 9.82 -17.60 -6.56
CA ILE A 236 10.41 -18.12 -7.80
C ILE A 236 11.60 -17.25 -8.19
N SER A 237 11.40 -15.96 -8.39
CA SER A 237 12.44 -15.03 -8.80
C SER A 237 12.03 -13.59 -8.57
N SER A 238 13.00 -12.67 -8.62
CA SER A 238 12.76 -11.24 -8.59
C SER A 238 13.83 -10.49 -9.37
N HIS A 239 13.50 -9.24 -9.73
CA HIS A 239 14.46 -8.31 -10.29
C HIS A 239 14.09 -6.89 -9.93
N SER A 240 15.11 -6.10 -9.57
CA SER A 240 14.96 -4.67 -9.29
C SER A 240 15.92 -3.85 -10.13
N ILE A 241 15.47 -2.64 -10.53
CA ILE A 241 16.22 -1.67 -11.31
C ILE A 241 16.02 -0.31 -10.66
N SER A 242 17.07 0.48 -10.51
CA SER A 242 16.98 1.86 -10.01
C SER A 242 17.39 2.85 -11.08
N GLN A 243 16.57 3.90 -11.24
CA GLN A 243 16.82 5.02 -12.15
C GLN A 243 17.10 6.29 -11.33
N GLY A 244 18.27 6.30 -10.66
CA GLY A 244 18.67 7.38 -9.73
C GLY A 244 18.76 8.77 -10.36
N ASN A 245 18.91 8.87 -11.69
CA ASN A 245 18.84 10.13 -12.43
C ASN A 245 17.46 10.82 -12.32
N ARG A 246 16.39 10.09 -11.95
CA ARG A 246 15.04 10.60 -11.77
C ARG A 246 14.69 10.84 -10.29
N HIS A 247 15.65 10.71 -9.38
CA HIS A 247 15.43 10.79 -7.93
C HIS A 247 14.62 12.02 -7.49
N GLY A 248 14.88 13.18 -8.04
CA GLY A 248 14.24 14.44 -7.65
C GLY A 248 12.91 14.75 -8.36
N ALA A 249 12.29 13.78 -9.04
CA ALA A 249 11.05 14.04 -9.78
C ALA A 249 9.85 14.29 -8.87
N ILE A 250 9.69 13.44 -7.85
CA ILE A 250 8.61 13.49 -6.85
C ILE A 250 9.27 13.43 -5.49
N ILE A 251 9.05 14.44 -4.66
CA ILE A 251 9.71 14.56 -3.36
C ILE A 251 8.73 14.96 -2.28
N PHE A 252 9.08 14.60 -1.03
CA PHE A 252 8.49 15.22 0.15
C PHE A 252 9.38 16.36 0.60
N GLN A 253 8.82 17.55 0.73
CA GLN A 253 9.59 18.68 1.23
C GLN A 253 8.72 19.63 2.05
N LYS A 254 9.36 20.35 2.96
CA LYS A 254 8.74 21.46 3.68
C LYS A 254 8.53 22.61 2.72
N ARG A 255 7.30 23.06 2.61
CA ARG A 255 6.93 24.29 1.90
C ARG A 255 5.67 24.90 2.51
N LYS A 256 5.42 26.15 2.19
CA LYS A 256 4.12 26.73 2.48
C LYS A 256 3.06 26.00 1.66
N PRO A 257 1.88 25.74 2.24
CA PRO A 257 0.73 25.23 1.52
C PRO A 257 0.49 26.05 0.25
N ASN A 258 -0.18 25.44 -0.73
CA ASN A 258 -0.50 26.14 -1.96
C ASN A 258 -1.15 27.50 -1.63
N LEU A 259 -0.66 28.56 -2.27
CA LEU A 259 -0.97 29.95 -1.91
C LEU A 259 -2.46 30.22 -1.76
N ILE A 260 -3.29 29.58 -2.59
CA ILE A 260 -4.73 29.75 -2.59
C ILE A 260 -5.37 29.31 -1.26
N VAL A 261 -4.92 28.20 -0.70
CA VAL A 261 -5.43 27.69 0.58
C VAL A 261 -4.80 28.44 1.75
N SER A 262 -3.49 28.70 1.70
CA SER A 262 -2.77 29.31 2.81
C SER A 262 -3.19 30.75 3.10
N THR A 263 -3.53 31.53 2.08
CA THR A 263 -3.91 32.94 2.27
C THR A 263 -5.29 33.11 2.92
N GLN A 264 -6.15 32.11 2.81
CA GLN A 264 -7.53 32.23 3.30
C GLN A 264 -7.76 31.51 4.64
N GLN A 265 -6.96 30.52 4.96
CA GLN A 265 -7.10 29.76 6.22
C GLN A 265 -5.97 29.99 7.23
N GLY A 266 -5.03 30.86 6.88
CA GLY A 266 -4.13 31.46 7.83
C GLY A 266 -2.94 30.69 8.41
N PRO A 267 -2.56 29.47 8.07
CA PRO A 267 -1.30 29.00 8.61
C PRO A 267 -0.14 29.59 7.82
N SER A 268 0.65 30.40 8.50
CA SER A 268 1.92 30.93 8.00
C SER A 268 3.09 29.95 8.17
N PHE A 269 2.81 28.68 8.55
CA PHE A 269 3.85 27.69 8.81
C PHE A 269 4.15 26.85 7.56
N GLU A 270 5.38 26.41 7.47
CA GLU A 270 5.81 25.41 6.49
C GLU A 270 5.38 24.02 6.93
N GLN A 271 4.79 23.27 6.01
CA GLN A 271 4.36 21.90 6.22
C GLN A 271 4.99 21.00 5.14
N GLU A 272 5.17 19.74 5.46
CA GLU A 272 5.64 18.78 4.46
C GLU A 272 4.50 18.41 3.50
N PHE A 273 4.83 18.40 2.21
CA PHE A 273 3.91 18.01 1.15
C PHE A 273 4.60 17.17 0.10
N VAL A 274 3.85 16.31 -0.55
CA VAL A 274 4.27 15.67 -1.80
C VAL A 274 4.29 16.73 -2.90
N THR A 275 5.39 16.85 -3.60
CA THR A 275 5.54 17.82 -4.67
C THR A 275 6.08 17.18 -5.95
N PHE A 276 5.67 17.74 -7.09
CA PHE A 276 6.13 17.41 -8.43
C PHE A 276 6.97 18.58 -8.95
N ASP A 277 8.08 18.87 -8.28
CA ASP A 277 8.85 20.08 -8.54
C ASP A 277 9.59 20.04 -9.86
N ASN A 278 10.00 18.87 -10.30
CA ASN A 278 10.70 18.72 -11.59
C ASN A 278 9.77 18.12 -12.64
N ARG A 279 9.06 18.98 -13.37
CA ARG A 279 8.10 18.57 -14.40
C ARG A 279 8.74 17.77 -15.55
N GLU A 280 9.98 18.04 -15.90
CA GLU A 280 10.66 17.31 -16.98
C GLU A 280 10.98 15.88 -16.54
N LEU A 281 11.49 15.69 -15.32
CA LEU A 281 11.69 14.36 -14.76
C LEU A 281 10.37 13.59 -14.58
N CYS A 282 9.30 14.28 -14.16
CA CYS A 282 7.97 13.65 -14.07
C CYS A 282 7.44 13.19 -15.44
N LYS A 283 7.70 13.97 -16.52
CA LYS A 283 7.37 13.54 -17.87
C LYS A 283 8.21 12.35 -18.31
N GLU A 284 9.50 12.36 -17.99
CA GLU A 284 10.42 11.26 -18.27
C GLU A 284 9.93 9.98 -17.60
N ILE A 285 9.55 10.05 -16.30
CA ILE A 285 8.93 8.92 -15.59
C ILE A 285 7.69 8.42 -16.35
N ALA A 286 6.76 9.32 -16.69
CA ALA A 286 5.52 8.94 -17.37
C ALA A 286 5.76 8.28 -18.73
N GLN A 287 6.83 8.67 -19.45
CA GLN A 287 7.19 8.13 -20.74
C GLN A 287 7.86 6.76 -20.66
N HIS A 288 8.68 6.52 -19.63
CA HIS A 288 9.51 5.32 -19.51
C HIS A 288 8.97 4.27 -18.55
N ALA A 289 8.12 4.66 -17.58
CA ALA A 289 7.60 3.75 -16.55
C ALA A 289 6.99 2.43 -17.10
N PRO A 290 6.28 2.40 -18.25
CA PRO A 290 5.80 1.14 -18.82
C PRO A 290 6.93 0.21 -19.24
N GLN A 291 7.97 0.73 -19.88
CA GLN A 291 9.14 -0.03 -20.34
C GLN A 291 10.01 -0.50 -19.19
N ASP A 292 10.24 0.36 -18.18
CA ASP A 292 11.02 0.04 -17.00
C ASP A 292 10.36 -1.11 -16.20
N MET A 293 9.04 -1.09 -16.07
CA MET A 293 8.29 -2.20 -15.45
C MET A 293 8.38 -3.47 -16.29
N ALA A 294 8.22 -3.37 -17.62
CA ALA A 294 8.33 -4.51 -18.50
C ALA A 294 9.73 -5.14 -18.46
N GLU A 295 10.78 -4.32 -18.36
CA GLU A 295 12.16 -4.80 -18.17
C GLU A 295 12.32 -5.56 -16.87
N ALA A 296 11.85 -5.01 -15.73
CA ALA A 296 11.92 -5.66 -14.43
C ALA A 296 11.21 -7.03 -14.44
N VAL A 297 10.01 -7.10 -15.02
CA VAL A 297 9.23 -8.34 -15.16
C VAL A 297 9.96 -9.35 -16.05
N ASN A 298 10.41 -8.94 -17.22
CA ASN A 298 11.09 -9.83 -18.16
C ASN A 298 12.40 -10.39 -17.59
N MET A 299 13.15 -9.58 -16.84
CA MET A 299 14.37 -10.04 -16.19
C MET A 299 14.08 -11.01 -15.04
N ALA A 300 13.02 -10.79 -14.27
CA ALA A 300 12.58 -11.75 -13.24
C ALA A 300 12.19 -13.09 -13.87
N LEU A 301 11.38 -13.06 -14.92
CA LEU A 301 10.98 -14.28 -15.66
C LEU A 301 12.16 -15.01 -16.24
N LYS A 302 13.08 -14.30 -16.90
CA LYS A 302 14.28 -14.85 -17.52
C LYS A 302 15.18 -15.59 -16.52
N LYS A 303 15.37 -15.02 -15.32
CA LYS A 303 16.15 -15.67 -14.25
C LYS A 303 15.61 -17.04 -13.85
N ALA A 304 14.31 -17.24 -13.98
CA ALA A 304 13.63 -18.46 -13.59
C ALA A 304 13.30 -19.39 -14.78
N GLY A 305 13.61 -19.00 -16.02
CA GLY A 305 13.30 -19.79 -17.21
C GLY A 305 11.83 -19.79 -17.61
N PHE A 306 11.07 -18.79 -17.19
CA PHE A 306 9.66 -18.62 -17.52
C PHE A 306 9.46 -17.53 -18.57
N GLY A 307 8.26 -17.47 -19.16
CA GLY A 307 7.81 -16.42 -20.07
C GLY A 307 6.51 -15.78 -19.61
N ILE A 308 6.08 -14.73 -20.30
CA ILE A 308 4.87 -13.97 -19.95
C ILE A 308 3.62 -14.85 -19.90
N LYS A 309 3.53 -15.87 -20.76
CA LYS A 309 2.41 -16.83 -20.77
C LYS A 309 2.27 -17.63 -19.48
N ASP A 310 3.35 -17.73 -18.69
CA ASP A 310 3.39 -18.47 -17.44
C ASP A 310 2.90 -17.64 -16.24
N ILE A 311 2.62 -16.36 -16.43
CA ILE A 311 1.99 -15.49 -15.43
C ILE A 311 0.50 -15.80 -15.42
N ASP A 312 0.01 -16.33 -14.30
CA ASP A 312 -1.42 -16.57 -14.10
C ASP A 312 -2.14 -15.28 -13.67
N PHE A 313 -1.49 -14.45 -12.82
CA PHE A 313 -1.96 -13.12 -12.43
C PHE A 313 -0.82 -12.11 -12.34
N PHE A 314 -1.10 -10.87 -12.78
CA PHE A 314 -0.22 -9.71 -12.64
C PHE A 314 -0.90 -8.65 -11.80
N LEU A 315 -0.27 -8.25 -10.70
CA LEU A 315 -0.75 -7.25 -9.76
C LEU A 315 0.30 -6.17 -9.60
N THR A 316 -0.11 -4.91 -9.62
CA THR A 316 0.83 -3.80 -9.57
C THR A 316 0.49 -2.78 -8.49
N HIS A 317 1.47 -1.94 -8.16
CA HIS A 317 1.18 -0.63 -7.59
C HIS A 317 0.28 0.20 -8.52
N GLN A 318 -0.41 1.19 -7.96
CA GLN A 318 -1.41 1.99 -8.68
C GLN A 318 -1.25 3.49 -8.41
N PRO A 319 -0.22 4.16 -9.00
CA PRO A 319 0.05 5.58 -8.71
C PRO A 319 -1.06 6.52 -9.18
N VAL A 320 -1.56 6.28 -10.37
CA VAL A 320 -2.65 7.00 -11.03
C VAL A 320 -3.47 6.03 -11.90
N PRO A 321 -4.71 6.34 -12.29
CA PRO A 321 -5.64 5.37 -12.89
C PRO A 321 -5.12 4.64 -14.12
N TRP A 322 -4.32 5.30 -14.96
CA TRP A 322 -3.85 4.73 -16.22
C TRP A 322 -2.59 3.86 -16.07
N THR A 323 -1.79 4.08 -15.03
CA THR A 323 -0.46 3.45 -14.90
C THR A 323 -0.52 1.92 -14.78
N PRO A 324 -1.38 1.31 -13.96
CA PRO A 324 -1.49 -0.14 -13.87
C PRO A 324 -1.78 -0.79 -15.23
N HIS A 325 -2.68 -0.19 -16.01
CA HIS A 325 -3.04 -0.67 -17.34
C HIS A 325 -1.90 -0.53 -18.33
N ALA A 326 -1.18 0.61 -18.30
CA ALA A 326 -0.02 0.82 -19.16
C ALA A 326 1.12 -0.18 -18.87
N TRP A 327 1.35 -0.49 -17.60
CA TRP A 327 2.31 -1.52 -17.19
C TRP A 327 1.88 -2.90 -17.67
N ARG A 328 0.61 -3.27 -17.48
CA ARG A 328 0.05 -4.53 -17.98
C ARG A 328 0.23 -4.69 -19.49
N GLU A 329 -0.12 -3.63 -20.23
CA GLU A 329 0.01 -3.62 -21.70
C GLU A 329 1.47 -3.75 -22.14
N ALA A 330 2.39 -3.01 -21.50
CA ALA A 330 3.81 -3.08 -21.83
C ALA A 330 4.44 -4.44 -21.53
N VAL A 331 4.00 -5.09 -20.45
CA VAL A 331 4.41 -6.47 -20.11
C VAL A 331 3.76 -7.48 -21.08
N GLY A 332 2.57 -7.19 -21.60
CA GLY A 332 1.84 -8.10 -22.51
C GLY A 332 0.96 -9.11 -21.79
N VAL A 333 0.55 -8.83 -20.55
CA VAL A 333 -0.39 -9.67 -19.80
C VAL A 333 -1.83 -9.33 -20.21
N PRO A 334 -2.69 -10.32 -20.54
CA PRO A 334 -4.07 -10.07 -20.89
C PRO A 334 -4.88 -9.54 -19.68
N GLU A 335 -5.91 -8.74 -19.97
CA GLU A 335 -6.73 -8.12 -18.93
C GLU A 335 -7.41 -9.12 -17.97
N SER A 336 -7.77 -10.29 -18.48
CA SER A 336 -8.35 -11.38 -17.69
C SER A 336 -7.42 -11.96 -16.61
N ARG A 337 -6.15 -11.61 -16.62
CA ARG A 337 -5.12 -12.01 -15.65
C ARG A 337 -4.56 -10.80 -14.87
N PHE A 338 -5.36 -9.76 -14.76
CA PHE A 338 -4.99 -8.52 -14.09
C PHE A 338 -6.08 -8.09 -13.13
N TYR A 339 -5.68 -7.53 -11.98
CA TYR A 339 -6.62 -7.00 -11.00
C TYR A 339 -5.99 -5.80 -10.29
N GLU A 340 -6.79 -4.78 -10.05
CA GLU A 340 -6.42 -3.58 -9.31
C GLU A 340 -7.62 -3.03 -8.52
N THR A 341 -7.37 -2.17 -7.57
CA THR A 341 -8.39 -1.60 -6.67
C THR A 341 -8.39 -0.08 -6.65
N PHE A 342 -7.87 0.55 -7.70
CA PHE A 342 -7.68 1.99 -7.75
C PHE A 342 -8.98 2.77 -7.54
N GLU A 343 -10.08 2.33 -8.16
CA GLU A 343 -11.39 2.98 -7.99
C GLU A 343 -11.87 2.99 -6.54
N LYS A 344 -11.50 1.96 -5.79
CA LYS A 344 -11.97 1.76 -4.42
C LYS A 344 -11.07 2.43 -3.39
N TYR A 345 -9.76 2.40 -3.58
CA TYR A 345 -8.80 2.83 -2.57
C TYR A 345 -7.82 3.90 -3.05
N GLY A 346 -7.75 4.15 -4.36
CA GLY A 346 -6.77 5.08 -4.91
C GLY A 346 -5.33 4.61 -4.77
N ASN A 347 -4.42 5.56 -4.71
CA ASN A 347 -3.00 5.32 -4.48
C ASN A 347 -2.71 5.30 -2.98
N MET A 348 -2.46 4.13 -2.44
CA MET A 348 -2.00 3.91 -1.06
C MET A 348 -0.50 3.55 -1.03
N ALA A 349 0.29 4.11 -1.95
CA ALA A 349 1.73 3.90 -2.04
C ALA A 349 2.16 2.44 -1.76
N VAL A 350 2.95 2.21 -0.71
CA VAL A 350 3.48 0.89 -0.32
C VAL A 350 2.39 -0.17 -0.09
N ALA A 351 1.19 0.23 0.35
CA ALA A 351 0.10 -0.70 0.64
C ALA A 351 -0.69 -1.14 -0.61
N SER A 352 -0.58 -0.43 -1.74
CA SER A 352 -1.42 -0.68 -2.93
C SER A 352 -1.27 -2.10 -3.50
N VAL A 353 -0.05 -2.54 -3.80
CA VAL A 353 0.16 -3.86 -4.42
C VAL A 353 -0.24 -5.00 -3.49
N ALA A 354 -0.01 -4.84 -2.19
CA ALA A 354 -0.42 -5.80 -1.18
C ALA A 354 -1.95 -5.88 -1.05
N THR A 355 -2.63 -4.74 -1.12
CA THR A 355 -4.10 -4.68 -1.10
C THR A 355 -4.70 -5.35 -2.34
N ASN A 356 -4.11 -5.14 -3.51
CA ASN A 356 -4.52 -5.82 -4.73
C ASN A 356 -4.39 -7.34 -4.61
N LEU A 357 -3.29 -7.83 -4.01
CA LEU A 357 -3.10 -9.25 -3.76
C LEU A 357 -4.12 -9.77 -2.73
N LEU A 358 -4.30 -9.08 -1.61
CA LEU A 358 -5.23 -9.45 -0.56
C LEU A 358 -6.66 -9.57 -1.10
N GLU A 359 -7.17 -8.54 -1.79
CA GLU A 359 -8.53 -8.57 -2.34
C GLU A 359 -8.70 -9.60 -3.46
N ALA A 360 -7.69 -9.80 -4.31
CA ALA A 360 -7.76 -10.84 -5.34
C ALA A 360 -7.85 -12.25 -4.74
N VAL A 361 -7.16 -12.50 -3.61
CA VAL A 361 -7.27 -13.74 -2.85
C VAL A 361 -8.63 -13.85 -2.17
N GLU A 362 -9.09 -12.82 -1.47
CA GLU A 362 -10.40 -12.78 -0.80
C GLU A 362 -11.55 -13.04 -1.77
N LYS A 363 -11.48 -12.48 -2.97
CA LYS A 363 -12.47 -12.69 -4.05
C LYS A 363 -12.36 -14.04 -4.76
N GLY A 364 -11.35 -14.85 -4.44
CA GLY A 364 -11.11 -16.13 -5.09
C GLY A 364 -10.66 -16.03 -6.55
N LEU A 365 -10.17 -14.86 -6.98
CA LEU A 365 -9.58 -14.67 -8.31
C LEU A 365 -8.25 -15.40 -8.41
N ILE A 366 -7.45 -15.36 -7.35
CA ILE A 366 -6.18 -16.07 -7.22
C ILE A 366 -6.42 -17.36 -6.43
N LYS A 367 -5.79 -18.43 -6.90
CA LYS A 367 -5.92 -19.78 -6.35
C LYS A 367 -4.56 -20.30 -5.91
N GLU A 368 -4.60 -21.37 -5.11
CA GLU A 368 -3.44 -22.17 -4.80
C GLU A 368 -2.70 -22.62 -6.08
N GLY A 369 -1.41 -22.48 -6.10
CA GLY A 369 -0.55 -22.88 -7.21
C GLY A 369 -0.44 -21.87 -8.34
N ASP A 370 -1.28 -20.80 -8.38
CA ASP A 370 -1.16 -19.74 -9.37
C ASP A 370 0.21 -19.06 -9.26
N LYS A 371 0.80 -18.79 -10.42
CA LYS A 371 2.04 -18.02 -10.53
C LYS A 371 1.71 -16.54 -10.68
N VAL A 372 1.95 -15.80 -9.61
CA VAL A 372 1.63 -14.38 -9.51
C VAL A 372 2.88 -13.54 -9.66
N MET A 373 2.82 -12.59 -10.59
CA MET A 373 3.80 -11.53 -10.73
C MET A 373 3.32 -10.29 -9.99
N LEU A 374 4.13 -9.79 -9.07
CA LEU A 374 3.93 -8.50 -8.41
C LEU A 374 4.89 -7.48 -9.00
N GLY A 375 4.39 -6.29 -9.32
CA GLY A 375 5.20 -5.20 -9.87
C GLY A 375 4.95 -3.88 -9.15
N SER A 376 5.99 -3.14 -8.82
CA SER A 376 5.87 -1.82 -8.22
C SER A 376 7.01 -0.90 -8.64
N SER A 377 6.68 0.39 -8.72
CA SER A 377 7.66 1.47 -8.87
C SER A 377 7.52 2.41 -7.69
N GLY A 378 8.63 2.66 -7.00
CA GLY A 378 8.73 3.66 -5.94
C GLY A 378 9.48 4.90 -6.45
N VAL A 379 9.09 6.06 -5.95
CA VAL A 379 9.85 7.29 -6.26
C VAL A 379 11.29 7.16 -5.81
N GLY A 380 12.20 7.77 -6.58
CA GLY A 380 13.60 7.66 -6.30
C GLY A 380 14.53 7.33 -7.47
N GLU A 381 14.21 6.59 -8.49
CA GLU A 381 13.05 5.78 -8.86
C GLU A 381 13.47 4.30 -8.76
N ASN A 382 12.66 3.46 -8.15
CA ASN A 382 12.96 2.04 -7.98
C ASN A 382 11.83 1.19 -8.56
N HIS A 383 12.17 0.32 -9.52
CA HIS A 383 11.26 -0.66 -10.09
C HIS A 383 11.61 -2.03 -9.55
N ILE A 384 10.63 -2.80 -9.12
CA ILE A 384 10.82 -4.19 -8.69
C ILE A 384 9.70 -5.07 -9.21
N ALA A 385 10.07 -6.25 -9.68
CA ALA A 385 9.16 -7.33 -10.00
C ALA A 385 9.53 -8.58 -9.19
N LEU A 386 8.53 -9.23 -8.59
CA LEU A 386 8.68 -10.47 -7.84
C LEU A 386 7.67 -11.50 -8.35
N PHE A 387 8.18 -12.66 -8.75
CA PHE A 387 7.42 -13.78 -9.25
C PHE A 387 7.37 -14.89 -8.20
N GLN A 388 6.16 -15.31 -7.83
CA GLN A 388 5.94 -16.32 -6.80
C GLN A 388 4.82 -17.29 -7.18
N ARG A 389 4.84 -18.49 -6.61
CA ARG A 389 3.72 -19.43 -6.67
C ARG A 389 2.95 -19.36 -5.35
N ILE A 390 1.65 -19.17 -5.44
CA ILE A 390 0.78 -18.97 -4.28
C ILE A 390 0.67 -20.26 -3.48
N ALA A 391 1.06 -20.17 -2.21
CA ALA A 391 0.99 -21.26 -1.26
C ALA A 391 -0.46 -21.51 -0.77
N PRO A 392 -0.84 -22.76 -0.49
CA PRO A 392 -2.19 -23.10 -0.01
C PRO A 392 -2.53 -22.41 1.31
N GLU A 393 -1.54 -22.12 2.16
CA GLU A 393 -1.70 -21.43 3.44
C GLU A 393 -2.31 -20.03 3.22
N LEU A 394 -1.81 -19.27 2.24
CA LEU A 394 -2.31 -17.94 1.93
C LEU A 394 -3.80 -17.97 1.56
N ILE A 395 -4.20 -18.96 0.77
CA ILE A 395 -5.59 -19.10 0.35
C ILE A 395 -6.47 -19.48 1.54
N ARG A 396 -6.02 -20.44 2.38
CA ARG A 396 -6.79 -20.86 3.56
C ARG A 396 -6.95 -19.74 4.59
N SER A 397 -5.90 -19.01 4.89
CA SER A 397 -5.90 -17.92 5.88
C SER A 397 -6.81 -16.77 5.47
N ASN A 398 -6.83 -16.40 4.20
CA ASN A 398 -7.54 -15.22 3.73
C ASN A 398 -8.94 -15.51 3.18
N ARG A 399 -9.24 -16.71 2.65
CA ARG A 399 -10.63 -17.12 2.34
C ARG A 399 -11.52 -17.28 3.57
N LEU A 400 -10.94 -17.56 4.73
CA LEU A 400 -11.70 -17.55 5.98
C LEU A 400 -12.15 -16.14 6.39
N SER A 401 -11.78 -15.10 5.63
CA SER A 401 -12.21 -13.71 5.85
C SER A 401 -13.47 -13.31 5.06
N LEU A 402 -14.11 -14.24 4.34
CA LEU A 402 -15.41 -14.04 3.69
C LEU A 402 -16.54 -14.65 4.51
#